data_fa4d675b95beaf7ad67f007232502a2b
#
_entry.id   fa4d675b95beaf7ad67f007232502a2b
#
_cell.length_a   1.000
_cell.length_b   1.000
_cell.length_c   1.000
_cell.angle_alpha   90.00
_cell.angle_beta   90.00
_cell.angle_gamma   90.00
#
_symmetry.space_group_name_H-M   'P 1'
#
loop_
_entity.id
_entity.type
_entity.pdbx_description
1 polymer ?
#
loop_
_entity_poly.entity_id
_entity_poly.type
_entity_poly.pdbx_seq_one_letter_code
_entity_poly.pdbx_strand_id
1 'polypeptide(L)'
;MRKIIFFIFIFSFAFLQEEQPYPPLKLISVPTGGTLPKGTFTLETLLMNNGGIQPKFLLGVTDNFTFGVSWGVQRFIGTGDFEKNKDTPEIHIKYRLYDETETMPAISIGMSTQGRGVYAENKDRYEEKAIGVYVVLSRNWNLLGNLGFHIGINKNFMEGKD
;
A
#
# COMPACT_ATOMS: atom_id res chain seq x y z
N MET A 1 -14.36 35.82 12.95
CA MET A 1 -13.15 35.95 12.09
C MET A 1 -12.15 34.80 12.27
N ARG A 2 -11.73 34.38 13.50
CA ARG A 2 -10.78 33.26 13.73
C ARG A 2 -11.21 31.91 13.12
N LYS A 3 -12.51 31.57 13.15
CA LYS A 3 -13.05 30.31 12.59
C LYS A 3 -13.03 30.26 11.06
N ILE A 4 -13.20 31.41 10.40
CA ILE A 4 -13.14 31.52 8.94
C ILE A 4 -11.70 31.35 8.44
N ILE A 5 -10.72 31.90 9.15
CA ILE A 5 -9.29 31.75 8.81
C ILE A 5 -8.86 30.28 8.89
N PHE A 6 -9.35 29.55 9.91
CA PHE A 6 -9.05 28.11 10.05
C PHE A 6 -9.66 27.28 8.90
N PHE A 7 -10.85 27.64 8.43
CA PHE A 7 -11.50 26.97 7.31
C PHE A 7 -10.78 27.24 5.98
N ILE A 8 -10.30 28.47 5.76
CA ILE A 8 -9.50 28.83 4.59
C ILE A 8 -8.16 28.10 4.60
N PHE A 9 -7.54 27.91 5.77
CA PHE A 9 -6.29 27.17 5.89
C PHE A 9 -6.44 25.68 5.56
N ILE A 10 -7.53 25.04 5.99
CA ILE A 10 -7.84 23.65 5.63
C ILE A 10 -8.12 23.52 4.12
N PHE A 11 -8.83 24.48 3.54
CA PHE A 11 -9.16 24.49 2.10
C PHE A 11 -7.92 24.71 1.23
N SER A 12 -6.95 25.50 1.69
CA SER A 12 -5.68 25.72 0.98
C SER A 12 -4.80 24.46 0.93
N PHE A 13 -4.88 23.59 1.92
CA PHE A 13 -4.17 22.29 1.90
C PHE A 13 -4.77 21.29 0.91
N ALA A 14 -6.06 21.42 0.57
CA ALA A 14 -6.73 20.50 -0.35
C ALA A 14 -6.34 20.72 -1.83
N PHE A 15 -5.74 21.86 -2.17
CA PHE A 15 -5.33 22.19 -3.55
C PHE A 15 -3.85 21.91 -3.86
N LEU A 16 -3.07 21.44 -2.87
CA LEU A 16 -1.67 21.03 -3.08
C LEU A 16 -1.60 19.54 -3.46
N GLN A 17 -2.46 19.09 -4.38
CA GLN A 17 -2.28 17.80 -5.02
C GLN A 17 -1.35 17.98 -6.21
N GLU A 18 -0.03 17.94 -5.95
CA GLU A 18 0.95 17.69 -7.01
C GLU A 18 0.68 16.31 -7.61
N GLU A 19 0.73 16.24 -8.94
CA GLU A 19 0.75 14.94 -9.63
C GLU A 19 1.86 14.09 -8.99
N GLN A 20 1.55 12.86 -8.64
CA GLN A 20 2.53 11.98 -8.01
C GLN A 20 3.72 11.81 -8.97
N PRO A 21 4.94 12.25 -8.59
CA PRO A 21 6.09 12.26 -9.49
C PRO A 21 6.66 10.85 -9.74
N TYR A 22 5.96 9.81 -9.38
CA TYR A 22 6.37 8.42 -9.51
C TYR A 22 5.19 7.54 -9.97
N PRO A 23 5.48 6.43 -10.66
CA PRO A 23 4.45 5.48 -11.07
C PRO A 23 3.66 4.95 -9.86
N PRO A 24 2.35 4.69 -10.02
CA PRO A 24 1.52 4.20 -8.92
C PRO A 24 2.12 2.94 -8.28
N LEU A 25 2.12 2.88 -6.95
CA LEU A 25 2.65 1.74 -6.19
C LEU A 25 1.77 0.51 -6.28
N LYS A 26 0.47 0.72 -6.48
CA LYS A 26 -0.56 -0.33 -6.62
C LYS A 26 -1.77 0.23 -7.35
N LEU A 27 -2.53 -0.65 -7.97
CA LEU A 27 -3.89 -0.39 -8.46
C LEU A 27 -4.86 -1.05 -7.47
N ILE A 28 -5.63 -0.25 -6.74
CA ILE A 28 -6.54 -0.73 -5.67
C ILE A 28 -5.82 -1.71 -4.73
N SER A 29 -5.78 -3.01 -5.07
CA SER A 29 -5.14 -4.07 -4.28
C SER A 29 -3.99 -4.79 -5.00
N VAL A 30 -3.83 -4.58 -6.31
CA VAL A 30 -2.79 -5.24 -7.12
C VAL A 30 -1.52 -4.39 -7.10
N PRO A 31 -0.36 -4.92 -6.68
CA PRO A 31 0.90 -4.20 -6.77
C PRO A 31 1.29 -3.95 -8.24
N THR A 32 2.00 -2.86 -8.45
CA THR A 32 2.56 -2.46 -9.76
C THR A 32 4.08 -2.52 -9.72
N GLY A 33 4.74 -2.20 -10.83
CA GLY A 33 6.20 -2.05 -10.91
C GLY A 33 6.74 -0.77 -10.23
N GLY A 34 5.88 0.17 -9.82
CA GLY A 34 6.30 1.43 -9.22
C GLY A 34 6.92 1.25 -7.83
N THR A 35 7.92 2.09 -7.52
CA THR A 35 8.58 2.23 -6.21
C THR A 35 8.56 3.70 -5.79
N LEU A 36 8.71 3.98 -4.51
CA LEU A 36 8.87 5.35 -4.02
C LEU A 36 10.26 5.86 -4.34
N PRO A 37 10.41 7.12 -4.79
CA PRO A 37 11.71 7.76 -4.92
C PRO A 37 12.46 7.80 -3.58
N LYS A 38 13.77 7.80 -3.65
CA LYS A 38 14.64 7.89 -2.47
C LYS A 38 14.27 9.08 -1.59
N GLY A 39 14.14 8.84 -0.29
CA GLY A 39 13.85 9.87 0.71
C GLY A 39 12.41 10.37 0.73
N THR A 40 11.52 9.82 -0.10
CA THR A 40 10.09 10.11 -0.05
C THR A 40 9.36 9.08 0.81
N PHE A 41 8.23 9.48 1.37
CA PHE A 41 7.38 8.59 2.15
C PHE A 41 5.91 8.77 1.78
N THR A 42 5.11 7.77 2.07
CA THR A 42 3.66 7.85 1.98
C THR A 42 3.01 7.20 3.20
N LEU A 43 1.90 7.78 3.64
CA LEU A 43 1.03 7.24 4.65
C LEU A 43 -0.32 6.89 4.01
N GLU A 44 -0.62 5.63 3.94
CA GLU A 44 -1.91 5.11 3.49
C GLU A 44 -2.73 4.67 4.70
N THR A 45 -4.03 4.90 4.67
CA THR A 45 -4.93 4.38 5.71
C THR A 45 -6.12 3.73 5.05
N LEU A 46 -6.30 2.44 5.30
CA LEU A 46 -7.48 1.71 4.88
C LEU A 46 -8.51 1.73 6.02
N LEU A 47 -9.73 2.14 5.69
CA LEU A 47 -10.88 2.00 6.59
C LEU A 47 -11.53 0.65 6.33
N MET A 48 -11.76 -0.11 7.39
CA MET A 48 -12.33 -1.45 7.34
C MET A 48 -13.72 -1.47 7.99
N ASN A 49 -14.44 -2.55 7.76
CA ASN A 49 -15.72 -2.81 8.40
C ASN A 49 -15.57 -2.74 9.94
N ASN A 50 -16.69 -2.51 10.63
CA ASN A 50 -16.74 -2.42 12.09
C ASN A 50 -15.82 -1.34 12.70
N GLY A 51 -15.58 -0.24 11.96
CA GLY A 51 -14.74 0.85 12.43
C GLY A 51 -13.26 0.51 12.55
N GLY A 52 -12.80 -0.52 11.87
CA GLY A 52 -11.38 -0.86 11.82
C GLY A 52 -10.58 0.11 10.95
N ILE A 53 -9.32 0.30 11.30
CA ILE A 53 -8.36 1.07 10.51
C ILE A 53 -7.07 0.27 10.32
N GLN A 54 -6.42 0.52 9.19
CA GLN A 54 -5.15 -0.12 8.85
C GLN A 54 -4.22 0.93 8.25
N PRO A 55 -3.49 1.68 9.12
CA PRO A 55 -2.45 2.59 8.67
C PRO A 55 -1.26 1.80 8.14
N LYS A 56 -0.68 2.30 7.04
CA LYS A 56 0.53 1.78 6.42
C LYS A 56 1.45 2.94 6.08
N PHE A 57 2.68 2.85 6.55
CA PHE A 57 3.75 3.78 6.25
C PHE A 57 4.74 3.12 5.31
N LEU A 58 5.05 3.78 4.19
CA LEU A 58 6.04 3.33 3.21
C LEU A 58 7.11 4.40 3.05
N LEU A 59 8.35 3.98 2.88
CA LEU A 59 9.53 4.82 2.70
C LEU A 59 10.32 4.35 1.47
N GLY A 60 10.68 5.27 0.59
CA GLY A 60 11.66 5.07 -0.48
C GLY A 60 13.08 5.13 0.09
N VAL A 61 13.69 3.97 0.31
CA VAL A 61 15.07 3.88 0.82
C VAL A 61 16.06 4.19 -0.29
N THR A 62 15.80 3.66 -1.48
CA THR A 62 16.45 4.04 -2.74
C THR A 62 15.38 4.19 -3.81
N ASP A 63 15.73 4.68 -5.00
CA ASP A 63 14.77 4.82 -6.10
C ASP A 63 14.15 3.47 -6.53
N ASN A 64 14.84 2.38 -6.25
CA ASN A 64 14.40 1.04 -6.59
C ASN A 64 13.93 0.20 -5.39
N PHE A 65 14.07 0.71 -4.16
CA PHE A 65 13.74 -0.03 -2.95
C PHE A 65 12.81 0.75 -2.04
N THR A 66 11.63 0.19 -1.82
CA THR A 66 10.63 0.70 -0.89
C THR A 66 10.46 -0.28 0.26
N PHE A 67 10.54 0.24 1.48
CA PHE A 67 10.27 -0.48 2.71
C PHE A 67 9.06 0.14 3.42
N GLY A 68 8.29 -0.67 4.14
CA GLY A 68 7.17 -0.14 4.91
C GLY A 68 6.71 -1.06 6.02
N VAL A 69 5.90 -0.47 6.88
CA VAL A 69 5.25 -1.15 8.02
C VAL A 69 3.78 -0.77 8.08
N SER A 70 2.97 -1.66 8.59
CA SER A 70 1.55 -1.43 8.81
C SER A 70 1.04 -2.12 10.07
N TRP A 71 -0.09 -1.62 10.56
CA TRP A 71 -0.84 -2.23 11.66
C TRP A 71 -2.33 -2.23 11.33
N GLY A 72 -3.01 -3.28 11.71
CA GLY A 72 -4.47 -3.33 11.69
C GLY A 72 -5.04 -3.21 13.10
N VAL A 73 -6.04 -2.36 13.26
CA VAL A 73 -6.78 -2.18 14.51
C VAL A 73 -8.27 -2.28 14.21
N GLN A 74 -8.99 -3.12 14.93
CA GLN A 74 -10.45 -3.23 14.84
C GLN A 74 -11.12 -2.31 15.86
N ARG A 75 -12.35 -1.89 15.57
CA ARG A 75 -13.16 -1.04 16.47
C ARG A 75 -12.47 0.24 16.95
N PHE A 76 -11.61 0.80 16.11
CA PHE A 76 -10.97 2.09 16.40
C PHE A 76 -11.97 3.25 16.36
N ILE A 77 -12.97 3.17 15.48
CA ILE A 77 -14.08 4.13 15.37
C ILE A 77 -15.36 3.40 15.76
N GLY A 78 -16.11 3.96 16.70
CA GLY A 78 -17.39 3.42 17.17
C GLY A 78 -17.40 3.06 18.64
N THR A 79 -18.23 2.11 19.01
CA THR A 79 -18.40 1.65 20.39
C THR A 79 -17.72 0.31 20.63
N GLY A 80 -17.05 0.15 21.76
CA GLY A 80 -16.34 -1.05 22.18
C GLY A 80 -14.85 -0.83 22.32
N ASP A 81 -14.17 -1.79 22.92
CA ASP A 81 -12.72 -1.75 23.08
C ASP A 81 -12.02 -1.98 21.73
N PHE A 82 -11.01 -1.18 21.46
CA PHE A 82 -10.19 -1.40 20.26
C PHE A 82 -9.34 -2.67 20.42
N GLU A 83 -9.17 -3.38 19.33
CA GLU A 83 -8.44 -4.64 19.29
C GLU A 83 -7.43 -4.61 18.15
N LYS A 84 -6.17 -4.89 18.46
CA LYS A 84 -5.14 -5.03 17.43
C LYS A 84 -5.38 -6.32 16.66
N ASN A 85 -5.19 -6.26 15.35
CA ASN A 85 -5.27 -7.47 14.53
C ASN A 85 -4.15 -8.45 14.86
N LYS A 86 -2.96 -7.92 15.14
CA LYS A 86 -1.77 -8.69 15.51
C LYS A 86 -0.86 -7.82 16.39
N ASP A 87 -0.13 -8.42 17.31
CA ASP A 87 0.78 -7.68 18.21
C ASP A 87 2.01 -7.13 17.50
N THR A 88 2.47 -7.80 16.45
CA THR A 88 3.62 -7.38 15.66
C THR A 88 3.18 -6.54 14.45
N PRO A 89 4.00 -5.53 14.07
CA PRO A 89 3.78 -4.82 12.81
C PRO A 89 3.96 -5.75 11.63
N GLU A 90 3.20 -5.51 10.60
CA GLU A 90 3.33 -6.19 9.31
C GLU A 90 4.29 -5.42 8.40
N ILE A 91 4.99 -6.14 7.53
CA ILE A 91 6.10 -5.64 6.74
C ILE A 91 5.72 -5.60 5.27
N HIS A 92 6.17 -4.54 4.59
CA HIS A 92 6.06 -4.36 3.15
C HIS A 92 7.45 -4.09 2.58
N ILE A 93 7.83 -4.90 1.61
CA ILE A 93 9.10 -4.76 0.89
C ILE A 93 8.79 -4.79 -0.59
N LYS A 94 9.40 -3.88 -1.36
CA LYS A 94 9.35 -3.90 -2.81
C LYS A 94 10.70 -3.48 -3.37
N TYR A 95 11.20 -4.24 -4.30
CA TYR A 95 12.42 -3.94 -5.03
C TYR A 95 12.17 -4.00 -6.53
N ARG A 96 12.49 -2.94 -7.25
CA ARG A 96 12.41 -2.86 -8.71
C ARG A 96 13.72 -3.35 -9.29
N LEU A 97 13.65 -4.48 -9.96
CA LEU A 97 14.79 -5.15 -10.60
C LEU A 97 15.19 -4.47 -11.91
N TYR A 98 14.18 -4.07 -12.70
CA TYR A 98 14.38 -3.42 -13.99
C TYR A 98 13.41 -2.26 -14.15
N ASP A 99 13.94 -1.13 -14.63
CA ASP A 99 13.13 0.04 -14.97
C ASP A 99 12.39 -0.19 -16.30
N GLU A 100 11.26 0.49 -16.44
CA GLU A 100 10.53 0.50 -17.70
C GLU A 100 11.35 1.25 -18.77
N THR A 101 11.47 0.64 -19.96
CA THR A 101 12.09 1.24 -21.13
C THR A 101 11.14 1.12 -22.31
N GLU A 102 11.49 1.68 -23.46
CA GLU A 102 10.68 1.56 -24.68
C GLU A 102 10.43 0.11 -25.10
N THR A 103 11.32 -0.82 -24.77
CA THR A 103 11.27 -2.24 -25.19
C THR A 103 10.96 -3.20 -24.04
N MET A 104 11.26 -2.83 -22.79
CA MET A 104 11.16 -3.71 -21.63
C MET A 104 10.17 -3.16 -20.60
N PRO A 105 9.30 -3.98 -20.03
CA PRO A 105 8.46 -3.59 -18.90
C PRO A 105 9.30 -3.40 -17.63
N ALA A 106 8.83 -2.59 -16.69
CA ALA A 106 9.34 -2.59 -15.33
C ALA A 106 9.08 -3.95 -14.68
N ILE A 107 10.09 -4.48 -13.98
CA ILE A 107 9.99 -5.74 -13.24
C ILE A 107 10.27 -5.47 -11.77
N SER A 108 9.33 -5.82 -10.91
CA SER A 108 9.47 -5.67 -9.46
C SER A 108 9.14 -6.97 -8.74
N ILE A 109 9.88 -7.21 -7.67
CA ILE A 109 9.61 -8.26 -6.69
C ILE A 109 9.26 -7.61 -5.36
N GLY A 110 8.37 -8.20 -4.61
CA GLY A 110 8.03 -7.68 -3.30
C GLY A 110 7.42 -8.71 -2.36
N MET A 111 7.20 -8.27 -1.14
CA MET A 111 6.58 -9.05 -0.09
C MET A 111 5.67 -8.13 0.73
N SER A 112 4.50 -8.63 1.06
CA SER A 112 3.56 -7.97 1.97
C SER A 112 2.96 -9.02 2.89
N THR A 113 3.16 -8.84 4.19
CA THR A 113 2.63 -9.75 5.20
C THR A 113 1.27 -9.30 5.75
N GLN A 114 0.84 -8.10 5.40
CA GLN A 114 -0.44 -7.55 5.86
C GLN A 114 -1.61 -8.08 5.06
N GLY A 115 -2.46 -8.87 5.71
CA GLY A 115 -3.79 -9.20 5.25
C GLY A 115 -4.83 -8.18 5.69
N ARG A 116 -6.10 -8.46 5.49
CA ARG A 116 -7.23 -7.61 5.86
C ARG A 116 -8.19 -8.35 6.80
N GLY A 117 -8.93 -7.56 7.57
CA GLY A 117 -9.88 -8.08 8.55
C GLY A 117 -9.20 -8.57 9.82
N VAL A 118 -9.91 -9.37 10.59
CA VAL A 118 -9.43 -9.91 11.85
C VAL A 118 -8.38 -11.00 11.61
N TYR A 119 -7.33 -11.02 12.43
CA TYR A 119 -6.37 -12.11 12.43
C TYR A 119 -6.87 -13.26 13.31
N ALA A 120 -7.06 -14.42 12.74
CA ALA A 120 -7.50 -15.61 13.44
C ALA A 120 -6.27 -16.41 13.90
N GLU A 121 -5.91 -16.30 15.17
CA GLU A 121 -4.75 -17.00 15.76
C GLU A 121 -4.83 -18.52 15.62
N ASN A 122 -6.04 -19.09 15.75
CA ASN A 122 -6.28 -20.54 15.60
C ASN A 122 -6.04 -21.07 14.18
N LYS A 123 -6.06 -20.19 13.20
CA LYS A 123 -5.83 -20.50 11.77
C LYS A 123 -4.52 -19.92 11.26
N ASP A 124 -3.83 -19.12 12.08
CA ASP A 124 -2.60 -18.41 11.74
C ASP A 124 -2.74 -17.61 10.43
N ARG A 125 -3.86 -16.88 10.29
CA ARG A 125 -4.16 -16.10 9.06
C ARG A 125 -5.13 -14.96 9.29
N TYR A 126 -5.06 -13.98 8.40
CA TYR A 126 -6.09 -12.95 8.27
C TYR A 126 -7.38 -13.51 7.62
N GLU A 127 -8.49 -12.82 7.83
CA GLU A 127 -9.75 -13.07 7.16
C GLU A 127 -9.58 -13.04 5.63
N GLU A 128 -8.95 -11.97 5.11
CA GLU A 128 -8.40 -11.92 3.75
C GLU A 128 -6.88 -12.03 3.83
N LYS A 129 -6.32 -13.10 3.28
CA LYS A 129 -4.88 -13.36 3.31
C LYS A 129 -4.05 -12.21 2.73
N ALA A 130 -2.86 -12.02 3.29
CA ALA A 130 -1.85 -11.16 2.71
C ALA A 130 -1.45 -11.64 1.30
N ILE A 131 -0.94 -10.71 0.50
CA ILE A 131 -0.43 -11.04 -0.84
C ILE A 131 0.74 -12.03 -0.75
N GLY A 132 1.55 -11.95 0.30
CA GLY A 132 2.77 -12.74 0.44
C GLY A 132 3.89 -12.21 -0.44
N VAL A 133 4.70 -13.11 -0.97
CA VAL A 133 5.74 -12.79 -1.95
C VAL A 133 5.11 -12.68 -3.34
N TYR A 134 5.52 -11.68 -4.12
CA TYR A 134 4.99 -11.45 -5.46
C TYR A 134 6.05 -10.96 -6.43
N VAL A 135 5.81 -11.20 -7.71
CA VAL A 135 6.53 -10.61 -8.84
C VAL A 135 5.52 -9.92 -9.73
N VAL A 136 5.84 -8.73 -10.21
CA VAL A 136 4.97 -7.94 -11.08
C VAL A 136 5.72 -7.36 -12.25
N LEU A 137 5.07 -7.36 -13.41
CA LEU A 137 5.47 -6.69 -14.63
C LEU A 137 4.52 -5.53 -14.88
N SER A 138 5.07 -4.36 -15.21
CA SER A 138 4.30 -3.16 -15.47
C SER A 138 4.79 -2.44 -16.69
N ARG A 139 3.87 -2.06 -17.57
CA ARG A 139 4.18 -1.28 -18.75
C ARG A 139 3.13 -0.23 -19.01
N ASN A 140 3.60 0.96 -19.37
CA ASN A 140 2.75 2.11 -19.67
C ASN A 140 2.95 2.53 -21.14
N TRP A 141 1.86 2.95 -21.78
CA TRP A 141 1.86 3.50 -23.14
C TRP A 141 1.10 4.81 -23.16
N ASN A 142 1.58 5.76 -23.94
CA ASN A 142 0.88 6.99 -24.28
C ASN A 142 0.07 6.78 -25.58
N LEU A 143 -1.06 6.09 -25.46
CA LEU A 143 -2.00 5.85 -26.57
C LEU A 143 -3.34 6.46 -26.17
N LEU A 144 -3.70 7.59 -26.78
CA LEU A 144 -4.95 8.33 -26.47
C LEU A 144 -5.11 8.65 -24.96
N GLY A 145 -3.98 8.82 -24.25
CA GLY A 145 -3.88 8.98 -22.80
C GLY A 145 -2.88 7.97 -22.21
N ASN A 146 -2.75 7.94 -20.90
CA ASN A 146 -1.86 7.01 -20.20
C ASN A 146 -2.56 5.65 -20.00
N LEU A 147 -2.16 4.66 -20.77
CA LEU A 147 -2.60 3.27 -20.64
C LEU A 147 -1.54 2.46 -19.90
N GLY A 148 -1.84 1.99 -18.68
CA GLY A 148 -0.99 1.10 -17.90
C GLY A 148 -1.48 -0.35 -17.96
N PHE A 149 -0.58 -1.29 -18.20
CA PHE A 149 -0.83 -2.72 -18.09
C PHE A 149 0.07 -3.31 -17.00
N HIS A 150 -0.53 -4.04 -16.08
CA HIS A 150 0.16 -4.64 -14.95
C HIS A 150 -0.29 -6.09 -14.80
N ILE A 151 0.68 -7.00 -14.72
CA ILE A 151 0.44 -8.42 -14.49
C ILE A 151 1.39 -8.91 -13.40
N GLY A 152 0.91 -9.78 -12.53
CA GLY A 152 1.73 -10.31 -11.45
C GLY A 152 1.27 -11.69 -11.02
N ILE A 153 2.19 -12.38 -10.36
CA ILE A 153 1.94 -13.63 -9.65
C ILE A 153 2.37 -13.46 -8.20
N ASN A 154 1.65 -14.09 -7.29
CA ASN A 154 1.98 -14.06 -5.87
C ASN A 154 1.77 -15.41 -5.21
N LYS A 155 2.44 -15.60 -4.09
CA LYS A 155 2.23 -16.74 -3.20
C LYS A 155 2.45 -16.35 -1.74
N ASN A 156 1.51 -16.68 -0.91
CA ASN A 156 1.62 -16.52 0.53
C ASN A 156 2.05 -17.86 1.16
N PHE A 157 3.21 -17.84 1.82
CA PHE A 157 3.77 -18.98 2.55
C PHE A 157 3.73 -18.77 4.08
N MET A 158 3.32 -17.59 4.51
CA MET A 158 3.45 -17.12 5.89
C MET A 158 2.17 -17.28 6.69
N GLU A 159 1.07 -17.53 6.02
CA GLU A 159 -0.23 -17.75 6.64
C GLU A 159 -0.70 -19.18 6.45
N GLY A 160 -1.48 -19.68 7.43
CA GLY A 160 -2.07 -21.01 7.43
C GLY A 160 -2.85 -21.34 6.13
N LYS A 161 -2.95 -22.63 5.84
CA LYS A 161 -3.74 -23.11 4.69
C LYS A 161 -5.22 -22.88 4.92
N ASP A 162 -6.00 -22.84 3.85
CA ASP A 162 -7.47 -22.80 3.89
C ASP A 162 -8.04 -24.10 4.46
#